data_f20c941c965c8d3ab3e417567dc8553d
#
_entry.id   f20c941c965c8d3ab3e417567dc8553d
#
_cell.length_a   1.000
_cell.length_b   1.000
_cell.length_c   1.000
_cell.angle_alpha   90.00
_cell.angle_beta   90.00
_cell.angle_gamma   90.00
#
_symmetry.space_group_name_H-M   'P 1'
#
loop_
_entity.id
_entity.type
_entity.pdbx_description
1 polymer ?
#
loop_
_entity_poly.entity_id
_entity_poly.type
_entity_poly.pdbx_seq_one_letter_code
_entity_poly.pdbx_strand_id
1 'polypeptide(L)'
;MNYLTVGTNIISIDLFQNIENNSGPKPYGGIWATPHNKLYTGYNEWVDFLCVNPYMLYYKNSNNPYNLPACFITLKDNIKIFEVSKKEDLEYLKQTFPHNSWIDFEKLSKHYDGIYMNFSKLKHNLDKDLLNQILSYAVNTLIIFNPHCIKYYQKAEVRLERIGNAINPLFEYKIVIDEKKESIKKPNKETETLLENIRKFIQENHLCLNEESFSLIKKFFNVDINETLSSTDLAKSELLLIRKSFQSI
;
A
#
# COMPACT_ATOMS: atom_id res chain seq x y z
N MET A 1 -12.91 -7.15 11.86
CA MET A 1 -11.65 -6.49 12.24
C MET A 1 -11.40 -5.33 11.28
N ASN A 2 -10.89 -4.22 11.77
CA ASN A 2 -10.63 -3.05 10.94
C ASN A 2 -9.11 -2.85 10.81
N TYR A 3 -8.69 -2.23 9.73
CA TYR A 3 -7.28 -2.05 9.40
C TYR A 3 -7.01 -0.60 9.01
N LEU A 4 -5.79 -0.14 9.26
CA LEU A 4 -5.30 1.17 8.85
C LEU A 4 -4.20 0.99 7.80
N THR A 5 -4.33 1.64 6.65
CA THR A 5 -3.25 1.85 5.70
C THR A 5 -2.82 3.31 5.74
N VAL A 6 -1.52 3.57 5.67
CA VAL A 6 -0.94 4.91 5.71
C VAL A 6 -0.18 5.17 4.41
N GLY A 7 -0.29 6.36 3.89
CA GLY A 7 0.33 6.81 2.64
C GLY A 7 -0.68 7.09 1.53
N THR A 8 -1.96 6.76 1.74
CA THR A 8 -3.06 7.12 0.83
C THR A 8 -4.34 7.35 1.62
N ASN A 9 -5.19 8.25 1.17
CA ASN A 9 -6.54 8.47 1.68
C ASN A 9 -7.64 8.05 0.68
N ILE A 10 -7.24 7.38 -0.39
CA ILE A 10 -8.13 6.88 -1.44
C ILE A 10 -7.77 5.44 -1.74
N ILE A 11 -8.79 4.59 -1.84
CA ILE A 11 -8.68 3.22 -2.34
C ILE A 11 -9.53 3.12 -3.59
N SER A 12 -8.88 2.79 -4.71
CA SER A 12 -9.56 2.52 -5.97
C SER A 12 -8.95 1.31 -6.66
N ILE A 13 -9.70 0.70 -7.55
CA ILE A 13 -9.22 -0.47 -8.33
C ILE A 13 -8.06 -0.06 -9.24
N ASP A 14 -8.11 1.15 -9.81
CA ASP A 14 -7.07 1.63 -10.72
C ASP A 14 -5.72 1.87 -10.05
N LEU A 15 -5.74 2.15 -8.75
CA LEU A 15 -4.53 2.36 -7.95
C LEU A 15 -4.01 1.05 -7.34
N PHE A 16 -4.75 -0.03 -7.54
CA PHE A 16 -4.37 -1.32 -7.02
C PHE A 16 -3.30 -1.95 -7.90
N GLN A 17 -2.12 -2.11 -7.32
CA GLN A 17 -1.03 -2.83 -7.98
C GLN A 17 -1.21 -4.33 -7.78
N ASN A 18 -1.11 -5.08 -8.87
CA ASN A 18 -1.09 -6.54 -8.81
C ASN A 18 0.04 -7.02 -7.90
N ILE A 19 -0.17 -8.19 -7.32
CA ILE A 19 0.87 -8.82 -6.51
C ILE A 19 1.94 -9.38 -7.44
N GLU A 20 3.18 -8.98 -7.18
CA GLU A 20 4.37 -9.48 -7.88
C GLU A 20 5.39 -9.99 -6.86
N ASN A 21 6.08 -11.05 -7.24
CA ASN A 21 7.15 -11.58 -6.42
C ASN A 21 8.34 -10.61 -6.41
N ASN A 22 9.00 -10.52 -5.27
CA ASN A 22 10.23 -9.76 -5.08
C ASN A 22 11.39 -10.72 -4.76
N SER A 23 12.61 -10.24 -4.88
CA SER A 23 13.81 -10.94 -4.41
C SER A 23 13.86 -11.13 -2.88
N GLY A 24 13.06 -10.35 -2.14
CA GLY A 24 12.95 -10.38 -0.69
C GLY A 24 11.68 -11.09 -0.18
N PRO A 25 11.48 -11.10 1.13
CA PRO A 25 10.37 -11.80 1.77
C PRO A 25 9.02 -11.08 1.66
N LYS A 26 8.97 -9.92 1.02
CA LYS A 26 7.77 -9.10 0.82
C LYS A 26 7.41 -9.04 -0.65
N PRO A 27 6.13 -9.18 -1.04
CA PRO A 27 5.73 -8.92 -2.41
C PRO A 27 5.74 -7.42 -2.74
N TYR A 28 5.77 -7.10 -4.02
CA TYR A 28 5.32 -5.80 -4.51
C TYR A 28 3.80 -5.81 -4.67
N GLY A 29 3.20 -4.62 -4.70
CA GLY A 29 1.77 -4.45 -4.90
C GLY A 29 0.91 -4.77 -3.69
N GLY A 30 -0.40 -4.86 -3.92
CA GLY A 30 -1.41 -5.01 -2.88
C GLY A 30 -1.60 -3.77 -2.01
N ILE A 31 -2.54 -3.86 -1.07
CA ILE A 31 -2.73 -2.83 -0.05
C ILE A 31 -2.17 -3.34 1.27
N TRP A 32 -1.22 -2.61 1.81
CA TRP A 32 -0.56 -2.91 3.08
C TRP A 32 -1.26 -2.17 4.21
N ALA A 33 -1.70 -2.91 5.22
CA ALA A 33 -2.43 -2.34 6.34
C ALA A 33 -2.09 -3.05 7.66
N THR A 34 -2.32 -2.39 8.77
CA THR A 34 -2.15 -2.96 10.11
C THR A 34 -3.48 -3.01 10.83
N PRO A 35 -3.69 -3.99 11.73
CA PRO A 35 -4.88 -4.01 12.57
C PRO A 35 -5.05 -2.70 13.34
N HIS A 36 -6.28 -2.22 13.41
CA HIS A 36 -6.59 -1.02 14.17
C HIS A 36 -7.85 -1.26 15.02
N ASN A 37 -7.73 -1.02 16.31
CA ASN A 37 -8.86 -1.10 17.22
C ASN A 37 -9.47 0.29 17.42
N LYS A 38 -10.72 0.48 16.98
CA LYS A 38 -11.45 1.75 17.14
C LYS A 38 -11.58 2.23 18.60
N LEU A 39 -11.56 1.30 19.55
CA LEU A 39 -11.66 1.63 20.98
C LEU A 39 -10.38 2.33 21.50
N TYR A 40 -9.26 2.16 20.81
CA TYR A 40 -7.99 2.78 21.15
C TYR A 40 -7.60 3.74 20.02
N THR A 41 -8.22 4.91 19.96
CA THR A 41 -8.00 5.94 18.93
C THR A 41 -6.57 6.46 18.88
N GLY A 42 -5.73 6.07 19.83
CA GLY A 42 -4.34 6.52 19.96
C GLY A 42 -3.27 5.46 19.67
N TYR A 43 -3.62 4.22 19.28
CA TYR A 43 -2.60 3.18 19.10
C TYR A 43 -2.72 2.46 17.75
N ASN A 44 -1.64 2.48 16.97
CA ASN A 44 -1.50 1.68 15.75
C ASN A 44 -0.04 1.30 15.55
N GLU A 45 0.28 0.01 15.48
CA GLU A 45 1.65 -0.52 15.42
C GLU A 45 2.48 0.06 14.26
N TRP A 46 1.85 0.32 13.11
CA TRP A 46 2.58 0.90 11.97
C TRP A 46 2.92 2.37 12.22
N VAL A 47 2.00 3.13 12.81
CA VAL A 47 2.25 4.54 13.12
C VAL A 47 3.31 4.66 14.22
N ASP A 48 3.26 3.80 15.24
CA ASP A 48 4.30 3.72 16.27
C ASP A 48 5.67 3.42 15.65
N PHE A 49 5.71 2.45 14.73
CA PHE A 49 6.94 2.13 13.99
C PHE A 49 7.47 3.32 13.20
N LEU A 50 6.60 4.10 12.55
CA LEU A 50 7.00 5.32 11.85
C LEU A 50 7.50 6.41 12.81
N CYS A 51 6.91 6.54 13.99
CA CYS A 51 7.33 7.51 15.01
C CYS A 51 8.76 7.24 15.53
N VAL A 52 9.14 5.97 15.65
CA VAL A 52 10.52 5.61 16.08
C VAL A 52 11.50 5.49 14.91
N ASN A 53 11.00 5.54 13.66
CA ASN A 53 11.79 5.53 12.43
C ASN A 53 11.47 6.75 11.56
N PRO A 54 11.72 7.98 12.04
CA PRO A 54 11.23 9.21 11.41
C PRO A 54 11.80 9.45 10.01
N TYR A 55 12.94 8.86 9.65
CA TYR A 55 13.48 8.93 8.28
C TYR A 55 12.52 8.35 7.25
N MET A 56 11.68 7.38 7.61
CA MET A 56 10.68 6.81 6.72
C MET A 56 9.52 7.76 6.42
N LEU A 57 9.27 8.75 7.28
CA LEU A 57 8.24 9.76 7.09
C LEU A 57 8.58 10.68 5.91
N TYR A 58 9.85 11.06 5.76
CA TYR A 58 10.31 11.94 4.69
C TYR A 58 10.23 11.27 3.32
N TYR A 59 10.41 9.94 3.25
CA TYR A 59 10.25 9.20 1.99
C TYR A 59 8.78 9.10 1.54
N LYS A 60 7.85 9.11 2.48
CA LYS A 60 6.42 8.89 2.19
C LYS A 60 5.66 10.18 1.84
N ASN A 61 6.06 11.31 2.42
CA ASN A 61 5.38 12.59 2.21
C ASN A 61 6.36 13.77 2.32
N SER A 62 7.05 14.07 1.23
CA SER A 62 8.01 15.18 1.18
C SER A 62 7.39 16.56 1.44
N ASN A 63 6.08 16.72 1.17
CA ASN A 63 5.40 18.02 1.29
C ASN A 63 4.91 18.29 2.70
N ASN A 64 4.51 17.27 3.44
CA ASN A 64 4.07 17.40 4.83
C ASN A 64 4.31 16.10 5.61
N PRO A 65 5.49 15.91 6.20
CA PRO A 65 5.82 14.69 6.92
C PRO A 65 5.02 14.51 8.22
N TYR A 66 4.34 15.54 8.68
CA TYR A 66 3.57 15.52 9.93
C TYR A 66 2.08 15.17 9.75
N ASN A 67 1.57 15.25 8.51
CA ASN A 67 0.20 14.87 8.19
C ASN A 67 0.21 13.79 7.10
N LEU A 68 0.01 12.55 7.52
CA LEU A 68 0.04 11.41 6.61
C LEU A 68 -1.38 11.04 6.18
N PRO A 69 -1.66 11.01 4.87
CA PRO A 69 -2.93 10.50 4.39
C PRO A 69 -3.06 9.02 4.75
N ALA A 70 -4.25 8.60 5.14
CA ALA A 70 -4.52 7.24 5.57
C ALA A 70 -5.93 6.79 5.17
N CYS A 71 -6.17 5.49 5.14
CA CYS A 71 -7.49 4.90 5.01
C CYS A 71 -7.74 3.90 6.13
N PHE A 72 -8.93 4.00 6.71
CA PHE A 72 -9.45 3.03 7.64
C PHE A 72 -10.32 2.02 6.87
N ILE A 73 -9.88 0.77 6.80
CA ILE A 73 -10.43 -0.25 5.93
C ILE A 73 -11.30 -1.22 6.74
N THR A 74 -12.49 -1.51 6.24
CA THR A 74 -13.34 -2.60 6.73
C THR A 74 -13.49 -3.66 5.63
N LEU A 75 -13.16 -4.89 5.94
CA LEU A 75 -13.27 -6.02 5.02
C LEU A 75 -14.67 -6.61 5.03
N LYS A 76 -15.02 -7.33 3.96
CA LYS A 76 -16.22 -8.17 3.88
C LYS A 76 -16.10 -9.38 4.81
N ASP A 77 -17.22 -10.00 5.13
CA ASP A 77 -17.26 -11.12 6.09
C ASP A 77 -16.75 -12.44 5.46
N ASN A 78 -17.02 -12.66 4.17
CA ASN A 78 -16.70 -13.91 3.46
C ASN A 78 -15.40 -13.79 2.63
N ILE A 79 -14.29 -13.46 3.27
CA ILE A 79 -12.98 -13.31 2.64
C ILE A 79 -12.03 -14.42 3.06
N LYS A 80 -11.10 -14.75 2.17
CA LYS A 80 -10.07 -15.76 2.42
C LYS A 80 -8.75 -15.09 2.76
N ILE A 81 -8.53 -14.79 4.03
CA ILE A 81 -7.21 -14.32 4.52
C ILE A 81 -6.44 -15.51 5.09
N PHE A 82 -5.22 -15.72 4.60
CA PHE A 82 -4.31 -16.69 5.24
C PHE A 82 -3.61 -16.01 6.41
N GLU A 83 -3.82 -16.51 7.63
CA GLU A 83 -3.09 -16.02 8.81
C GLU A 83 -1.82 -16.82 9.02
N VAL A 84 -0.69 -16.13 9.11
CA VAL A 84 0.60 -16.68 9.48
C VAL A 84 0.90 -16.27 10.90
N SER A 85 0.80 -17.20 11.85
CA SER A 85 0.95 -16.95 13.28
C SER A 85 1.95 -17.86 13.98
N LYS A 86 2.43 -18.90 13.29
CA LYS A 86 3.40 -19.87 13.79
C LYS A 86 4.30 -20.37 12.66
N LYS A 87 5.36 -21.08 13.02
CA LYS A 87 6.37 -21.60 12.08
C LYS A 87 5.75 -22.49 11.00
N GLU A 88 4.86 -23.38 11.39
CA GLU A 88 4.21 -24.35 10.51
C GLU A 88 3.41 -23.67 9.40
N ASP A 89 2.82 -22.49 9.68
CA ASP A 89 2.09 -21.71 8.66
C ASP A 89 3.04 -21.22 7.56
N LEU A 90 4.24 -20.72 7.94
CA LEU A 90 5.28 -20.32 6.98
C LEU A 90 5.81 -21.52 6.17
N GLU A 91 6.08 -22.64 6.83
CA GLU A 91 6.55 -23.86 6.18
C GLU A 91 5.50 -24.38 5.20
N TYR A 92 4.23 -24.39 5.58
CA TYR A 92 3.13 -24.75 4.68
C TYR A 92 3.10 -23.85 3.43
N LEU A 93 3.20 -22.54 3.60
CA LEU A 93 3.20 -21.62 2.47
C LEU A 93 4.41 -21.82 1.55
N LYS A 94 5.60 -22.00 2.12
CA LYS A 94 6.83 -22.25 1.35
C LYS A 94 6.78 -23.57 0.58
N GLN A 95 6.10 -24.58 1.11
CA GLN A 95 5.93 -25.89 0.45
C GLN A 95 4.83 -25.84 -0.61
N THR A 96 3.72 -25.15 -0.34
CA THR A 96 2.56 -25.11 -1.24
C THR A 96 2.74 -24.09 -2.37
N PHE A 97 3.38 -22.97 -2.08
CA PHE A 97 3.61 -21.87 -3.01
C PHE A 97 5.11 -21.50 -3.05
N PRO A 98 5.98 -22.40 -3.54
CA PRO A 98 7.41 -22.14 -3.54
C PRO A 98 7.82 -21.12 -4.60
N HIS A 99 8.66 -20.15 -4.21
CA HIS A 99 9.35 -19.23 -5.10
C HIS A 99 10.77 -19.00 -4.58
N ASN A 100 11.78 -19.48 -5.31
CA ASN A 100 13.17 -19.49 -4.84
C ASN A 100 13.26 -20.11 -3.43
N SER A 101 13.75 -19.37 -2.44
CA SER A 101 13.81 -19.79 -1.03
C SER A 101 12.62 -19.31 -0.20
N TRP A 102 11.59 -18.73 -0.82
CA TRP A 102 10.48 -18.05 -0.13
C TRP A 102 9.11 -18.44 -0.68
N ILE A 103 8.10 -17.57 -0.51
CA ILE A 103 6.70 -17.77 -0.89
C ILE A 103 6.44 -17.13 -2.25
N ASP A 104 5.77 -17.84 -3.14
CA ASP A 104 5.23 -17.30 -4.40
C ASP A 104 3.92 -16.53 -4.11
N PHE A 105 4.04 -15.25 -3.92
CA PHE A 105 2.90 -14.38 -3.63
C PHE A 105 1.96 -14.20 -4.83
N GLU A 106 2.48 -14.29 -6.05
CA GLU A 106 1.64 -14.24 -7.26
C GLU A 106 0.71 -15.44 -7.34
N LYS A 107 1.22 -16.66 -7.02
CA LYS A 107 0.37 -17.85 -6.94
C LYS A 107 -0.56 -17.79 -5.72
N LEU A 108 -0.05 -17.35 -4.56
CA LEU A 108 -0.84 -17.24 -3.33
C LEU A 108 -2.04 -16.32 -3.53
N SER A 109 -1.86 -15.19 -4.24
CA SER A 109 -2.92 -14.21 -4.51
C SER A 109 -4.08 -14.74 -5.37
N LYS A 110 -3.88 -15.86 -6.10
CA LYS A 110 -4.93 -16.54 -6.86
C LYS A 110 -5.83 -17.43 -5.98
N HIS A 111 -5.40 -17.74 -4.77
CA HIS A 111 -6.10 -18.64 -3.83
C HIS A 111 -6.69 -17.92 -2.63
N TYR A 112 -6.10 -16.78 -2.25
CA TYR A 112 -6.48 -16.00 -1.08
C TYR A 112 -6.69 -14.53 -1.45
N ASP A 113 -7.60 -13.86 -0.73
CA ASP A 113 -7.83 -12.42 -0.87
C ASP A 113 -6.76 -11.57 -0.17
N GLY A 114 -5.96 -12.19 0.69
CA GLY A 114 -4.85 -11.54 1.38
C GLY A 114 -4.10 -12.49 2.30
N ILE A 115 -3.02 -11.97 2.87
CA ILE A 115 -2.21 -12.64 3.90
C ILE A 115 -2.08 -11.74 5.12
N TYR A 116 -2.24 -12.31 6.29
CA TYR A 116 -2.03 -11.62 7.57
C TYR A 116 -0.81 -12.20 8.28
N MET A 117 0.26 -11.42 8.35
CA MET A 117 1.48 -11.75 9.09
C MET A 117 1.31 -11.29 10.53
N ASN A 118 1.03 -12.22 11.44
CA ASN A 118 0.93 -11.95 12.87
C ASN A 118 2.33 -11.91 13.50
N PHE A 119 3.06 -10.82 13.23
CA PHE A 119 4.46 -10.68 13.64
C PHE A 119 4.63 -10.79 15.16
N SER A 120 3.67 -10.29 15.93
CA SER A 120 3.70 -10.36 17.40
C SER A 120 3.75 -11.79 17.93
N LYS A 121 3.03 -12.74 17.28
CA LYS A 121 3.08 -14.16 17.62
C LYS A 121 4.33 -14.84 17.04
N LEU A 122 4.64 -14.55 15.77
CA LEU A 122 5.74 -15.18 15.05
C LEU A 122 7.10 -14.95 15.72
N LYS A 123 7.41 -13.72 16.10
CA LYS A 123 8.72 -13.34 16.66
C LYS A 123 9.18 -14.17 17.86
N HIS A 124 8.25 -14.80 18.57
CA HIS A 124 8.55 -15.64 19.73
C HIS A 124 8.63 -17.14 19.41
N ASN A 125 8.22 -17.55 18.20
CA ASN A 125 8.03 -18.94 17.82
C ASN A 125 8.93 -19.39 16.65
N LEU A 126 9.74 -18.47 16.12
CA LEU A 126 10.65 -18.78 15.00
C LEU A 126 12.08 -18.96 15.47
N ASP A 127 12.80 -19.83 14.77
CA ASP A 127 14.26 -19.85 14.86
C ASP A 127 14.86 -18.56 14.26
N LYS A 128 16.13 -18.31 14.58
CA LYS A 128 16.83 -17.09 14.21
C LYS A 128 16.85 -16.83 12.71
N ASP A 129 16.98 -17.86 11.90
CA ASP A 129 17.09 -17.73 10.43
C ASP A 129 15.75 -17.33 9.80
N LEU A 130 14.67 -17.98 10.21
CA LEU A 130 13.33 -17.61 9.76
C LEU A 130 12.91 -16.22 10.32
N LEU A 131 13.26 -15.92 11.57
CA LEU A 131 13.00 -14.61 12.14
C LEU A 131 13.69 -13.51 11.32
N ASN A 132 14.97 -13.68 10.97
CA ASN A 132 15.70 -12.71 10.14
C ASN A 132 15.01 -12.47 8.79
N GLN A 133 14.44 -13.51 8.17
CA GLN A 133 13.71 -13.38 6.90
C GLN A 133 12.44 -12.52 7.04
N ILE A 134 11.74 -12.60 8.17
CA ILE A 134 10.49 -11.84 8.38
C ILE A 134 10.66 -10.52 9.14
N LEU A 135 11.85 -10.20 9.64
CA LEU A 135 12.11 -8.93 10.37
C LEU A 135 11.70 -7.69 9.57
N SER A 136 11.73 -7.80 8.24
CA SER A 136 11.28 -6.72 7.37
C SER A 136 9.80 -6.35 7.53
N TYR A 137 8.95 -7.24 8.08
CA TYR A 137 7.54 -6.91 8.36
C TYR A 137 7.40 -5.94 9.55
N ALA A 138 8.29 -6.03 10.54
CA ALA A 138 8.40 -5.15 11.70
C ALA A 138 7.17 -5.12 12.64
N VAL A 139 5.96 -5.19 12.10
CA VAL A 139 4.66 -5.11 12.81
C VAL A 139 3.67 -6.12 12.25
N ASN A 140 2.57 -6.33 12.95
CA ASN A 140 1.45 -7.12 12.42
C ASN A 140 0.93 -6.49 11.12
N THR A 141 0.95 -7.25 10.05
CA THR A 141 0.72 -6.71 8.70
C THR A 141 -0.29 -7.55 7.94
N LEU A 142 -1.33 -6.91 7.42
CA LEU A 142 -2.22 -7.46 6.41
C LEU A 142 -1.78 -6.95 5.04
N ILE A 143 -1.63 -7.86 4.08
CA ILE A 143 -1.46 -7.53 2.67
C ILE A 143 -2.73 -7.99 1.96
N ILE A 144 -3.50 -7.06 1.42
CA ILE A 144 -4.71 -7.32 0.66
C ILE A 144 -4.32 -7.56 -0.79
N PHE A 145 -4.60 -8.75 -1.31
CA PHE A 145 -4.31 -9.17 -2.68
C PHE A 145 -5.45 -8.84 -3.65
N ASN A 146 -6.68 -8.77 -3.13
CA ASN A 146 -7.87 -8.53 -3.91
C ASN A 146 -8.64 -7.33 -3.34
N PRO A 147 -8.67 -6.18 -4.03
CA PRO A 147 -9.35 -4.99 -3.51
C PRO A 147 -10.87 -5.22 -3.34
N HIS A 148 -11.46 -6.16 -4.10
CA HIS A 148 -12.89 -6.48 -3.99
C HIS A 148 -13.28 -7.09 -2.64
N CYS A 149 -12.33 -7.53 -1.81
CA CYS A 149 -12.60 -8.00 -0.45
C CYS A 149 -12.91 -6.85 0.54
N ILE A 150 -12.65 -5.61 0.15
CA ILE A 150 -12.95 -4.43 0.96
C ILE A 150 -14.44 -4.13 0.87
N LYS A 151 -15.10 -4.02 2.03
CA LYS A 151 -16.53 -3.66 2.14
C LYS A 151 -16.74 -2.16 1.93
N TYR A 152 -15.96 -1.37 2.66
CA TYR A 152 -15.86 0.08 2.55
C TYR A 152 -14.57 0.56 3.21
N TYR A 153 -14.20 1.79 2.94
CA TYR A 153 -13.15 2.48 3.67
C TYR A 153 -13.63 3.86 4.13
N GLN A 154 -12.92 4.42 5.08
CA GLN A 154 -13.10 5.79 5.56
C GLN A 154 -11.77 6.51 5.38
N LYS A 155 -11.80 7.73 4.86
CA LYS A 155 -10.61 8.57 4.81
C LYS A 155 -10.11 8.82 6.23
N ALA A 156 -8.82 8.85 6.39
CA ALA A 156 -8.18 9.13 7.65
C ALA A 156 -6.94 10.00 7.44
N GLU A 157 -6.51 10.65 8.50
CA GLU A 157 -5.27 11.40 8.55
C GLU A 157 -4.54 11.04 9.84
N VAL A 158 -3.27 10.69 9.72
CA VAL A 158 -2.38 10.53 10.87
C VAL A 158 -1.65 11.85 11.06
N ARG A 159 -1.96 12.56 12.13
CA ARG A 159 -1.31 13.82 12.51
C ARG A 159 -0.24 13.51 13.52
N LEU A 160 1.00 13.86 13.17
CA LEU A 160 2.17 13.69 14.03
C LEU A 160 2.51 15.02 14.69
N GLU A 161 2.72 15.00 15.98
CA GLU A 161 3.19 16.13 16.76
C GLU A 161 4.58 15.84 17.32
N ARG A 162 5.52 16.73 17.03
CA ARG A 162 6.87 16.59 17.52
C ARG A 162 6.98 17.08 18.94
N ILE A 163 7.37 16.20 19.86
CA ILE A 163 7.53 16.52 21.29
C ILE A 163 8.99 16.50 21.77
N GLY A 164 9.91 15.93 20.97
CA GLY A 164 11.33 15.86 21.29
C GLY A 164 12.16 17.04 20.79
N ASN A 165 13.42 17.08 21.20
CA ASN A 165 14.38 18.08 20.72
C ASN A 165 14.86 17.75 19.29
N ALA A 166 15.71 18.62 18.71
CA ALA A 166 16.17 18.46 17.33
C ALA A 166 17.06 17.21 17.11
N ILE A 167 17.76 16.76 18.16
CA ILE A 167 18.72 15.65 18.10
C ILE A 167 17.99 14.30 18.21
N ASN A 168 16.98 14.22 19.09
CA ASN A 168 16.16 13.03 19.31
C ASN A 168 14.67 13.39 19.17
N PRO A 169 14.15 13.47 17.94
CA PRO A 169 12.74 13.77 17.74
C PRO A 169 11.88 12.59 18.22
N LEU A 170 11.03 12.87 19.19
CA LEU A 170 9.95 11.98 19.58
C LEU A 170 8.67 12.51 18.94
N PHE A 171 7.75 11.61 18.59
CA PHE A 171 6.48 11.97 18.01
C PHE A 171 5.35 11.35 18.81
N GLU A 172 4.35 12.16 19.10
CA GLU A 172 3.01 11.71 19.43
C GLU A 172 2.16 11.77 18.17
N TYR A 173 1.07 11.05 18.15
CA TYR A 173 0.18 11.09 16.99
C TYR A 173 -1.28 10.98 17.39
N LYS A 174 -2.12 11.49 16.49
CA LYS A 174 -3.56 11.35 16.51
C LYS A 174 -4.05 10.83 15.17
N ILE A 175 -4.90 9.83 15.19
CA ILE A 175 -5.58 9.33 13.99
C ILE A 175 -6.96 9.98 13.93
N VAL A 176 -7.18 10.79 12.89
CA VAL A 176 -8.47 11.43 12.62
C VAL A 176 -9.14 10.65 11.50
N ILE A 177 -10.31 10.08 11.76
CA ILE A 177 -11.06 9.26 10.81
C ILE A 177 -12.30 10.03 10.38
N ASP A 178 -12.51 10.17 9.08
CA ASP A 178 -13.75 10.72 8.52
C ASP A 178 -14.91 9.73 8.81
N GLU A 179 -16.04 10.26 9.21
CA GLU A 179 -17.24 9.44 9.45
C GLU A 179 -17.85 8.88 8.17
N LYS A 180 -17.55 9.52 7.02
CA LYS A 180 -18.06 9.12 5.72
C LYS A 180 -17.44 7.79 5.27
N LYS A 181 -18.30 6.81 5.03
CA LYS A 181 -17.92 5.54 4.42
C LYS A 181 -17.92 5.67 2.91
N GLU A 182 -16.83 5.28 2.29
CA GLU A 182 -16.69 5.27 0.83
C GLU A 182 -16.58 3.82 0.33
N SER A 183 -17.26 3.52 -0.77
CA SER A 183 -17.04 2.28 -1.52
C SER A 183 -15.83 2.45 -2.43
N ILE A 184 -15.20 1.34 -2.80
CA ILE A 184 -14.12 1.36 -3.78
C ILE A 184 -14.68 1.92 -5.09
N LYS A 185 -14.05 2.96 -5.58
CA LYS A 185 -14.41 3.56 -6.86
C LYS A 185 -14.04 2.60 -7.97
N LYS A 186 -15.01 2.29 -8.84
CA LYS A 186 -14.72 1.66 -10.13
C LYS A 186 -14.22 2.75 -11.07
N PRO A 187 -13.28 2.44 -11.97
CA PRO A 187 -12.87 3.39 -12.97
C PRO A 187 -14.07 3.84 -13.80
N ASN A 188 -14.06 5.10 -14.20
CA ASN A 188 -14.98 5.54 -15.24
C ASN A 188 -14.48 4.93 -16.56
N LYS A 189 -15.36 4.31 -17.33
CA LYS A 189 -15.04 3.64 -18.60
C LYS A 189 -14.27 4.55 -19.58
N GLU A 190 -14.57 5.84 -19.57
CA GLU A 190 -13.87 6.84 -20.38
C GLU A 190 -12.44 7.04 -19.88
N THR A 191 -12.23 7.08 -18.56
CA THR A 191 -10.90 7.19 -17.94
C THR A 191 -10.08 5.93 -18.19
N GLU A 192 -10.66 4.73 -18.09
CA GLU A 192 -9.99 3.46 -18.43
C GLU A 192 -9.50 3.47 -19.88
N THR A 193 -10.37 3.83 -20.81
CA THR A 193 -10.03 3.88 -22.24
C THR A 193 -8.90 4.89 -22.50
N LEU A 194 -8.96 6.05 -21.87
CA LEU A 194 -7.93 7.08 -22.01
C LEU A 194 -6.58 6.59 -21.49
N LEU A 195 -6.56 5.99 -20.31
CA LEU A 195 -5.34 5.46 -19.69
C LEU A 195 -4.74 4.32 -20.49
N GLU A 196 -5.56 3.42 -21.01
CA GLU A 196 -5.12 2.35 -21.89
C GLU A 196 -4.50 2.89 -23.19
N ASN A 197 -5.11 3.91 -23.79
CA ASN A 197 -4.57 4.58 -24.97
C ASN A 197 -3.25 5.29 -24.66
N ILE A 198 -3.11 5.94 -23.50
CA ILE A 198 -1.86 6.57 -23.07
C ILE A 198 -0.77 5.52 -22.87
N ARG A 199 -1.06 4.41 -22.18
CA ARG A 199 -0.10 3.30 -21.99
C ARG A 199 0.38 2.75 -23.33
N LYS A 200 -0.56 2.47 -24.23
CA LYS A 200 -0.24 1.99 -25.58
C LYS A 200 0.65 2.98 -26.34
N PHE A 201 0.32 4.27 -26.31
CA PHE A 201 1.11 5.31 -26.95
C PHE A 201 2.53 5.39 -26.40
N ILE A 202 2.70 5.29 -25.06
CA ILE A 202 4.03 5.27 -24.41
C ILE A 202 4.84 4.06 -24.87
N GLN A 203 4.23 2.87 -24.91
CA GLN A 203 4.87 1.63 -25.33
C GLN A 203 5.27 1.65 -26.83
N GLU A 204 4.35 2.07 -27.71
CA GLU A 204 4.57 2.10 -29.16
C GLU A 204 5.65 3.13 -29.57
N ASN A 205 5.81 4.19 -28.83
CA ASN A 205 6.80 5.23 -29.11
C ASN A 205 8.07 5.11 -28.27
N HIS A 206 8.22 4.06 -27.45
CA HIS A 206 9.36 3.84 -26.56
C HIS A 206 9.74 5.08 -25.72
N LEU A 207 8.71 5.81 -25.25
CA LEU A 207 8.89 7.07 -24.54
C LEU A 207 9.40 6.81 -23.11
N CYS A 208 10.56 7.38 -22.78
CA CYS A 208 10.94 7.52 -21.38
C CYS A 208 10.11 8.64 -20.76
N LEU A 209 9.55 8.43 -19.57
CA LEU A 209 8.71 9.43 -18.91
C LEU A 209 9.55 10.59 -18.36
N ASN A 210 9.76 11.57 -19.21
CA ASN A 210 10.40 12.85 -18.92
C ASN A 210 9.45 14.01 -19.28
N GLU A 211 9.86 15.25 -19.08
CA GLU A 211 9.03 16.42 -19.37
C GLU A 211 8.63 16.52 -20.86
N GLU A 212 9.47 16.06 -21.77
CA GLU A 212 9.17 16.03 -23.21
C GLU A 212 8.05 15.04 -23.52
N SER A 213 8.07 13.86 -22.91
CA SER A 213 7.04 12.84 -23.06
C SER A 213 5.70 13.32 -22.50
N PHE A 214 5.70 14.02 -21.37
CA PHE A 214 4.49 14.64 -20.82
C PHE A 214 3.93 15.72 -21.77
N SER A 215 4.80 16.52 -22.39
CA SER A 215 4.40 17.52 -23.37
C SER A 215 3.79 16.86 -24.63
N LEU A 216 4.35 15.74 -25.10
CA LEU A 216 3.81 14.97 -26.21
C LEU A 216 2.45 14.35 -25.87
N ILE A 217 2.30 13.73 -24.71
CA ILE A 217 1.04 13.15 -24.25
C ILE A 217 -0.04 14.25 -24.16
N LYS A 218 0.30 15.39 -23.57
CA LYS A 218 -0.60 16.55 -23.52
C LYS A 218 -1.05 17.00 -24.90
N LYS A 219 -0.14 17.07 -25.86
CA LYS A 219 -0.42 17.49 -27.23
C LYS A 219 -1.27 16.50 -28.01
N PHE A 220 -1.02 15.18 -27.86
CA PHE A 220 -1.73 14.13 -28.60
C PHE A 220 -3.14 13.86 -28.05
N PHE A 221 -3.29 13.86 -26.74
CA PHE A 221 -4.56 13.53 -26.09
C PHE A 221 -5.38 14.75 -25.72
N ASN A 222 -4.88 15.96 -25.99
CA ASN A 222 -5.48 17.25 -25.60
C ASN A 222 -5.92 17.27 -24.12
N VAL A 223 -5.12 16.61 -23.28
CA VAL A 223 -5.38 16.46 -21.85
C VAL A 223 -4.39 17.34 -21.12
N ASP A 224 -4.86 18.32 -20.36
CA ASP A 224 -4.00 18.95 -19.38
C ASP A 224 -3.82 17.96 -18.21
N ILE A 225 -2.69 17.25 -18.27
CA ILE A 225 -2.34 16.23 -17.27
C ILE A 225 -2.41 16.83 -15.86
N ASN A 226 -2.11 18.12 -15.70
CA ASN A 226 -2.16 18.79 -14.42
C ASN A 226 -3.61 19.18 -14.01
N GLU A 227 -4.48 19.55 -14.92
CA GLU A 227 -5.88 19.89 -14.64
C GLU A 227 -6.79 18.66 -14.58
N THR A 228 -6.63 17.72 -15.49
CA THR A 228 -7.40 16.46 -15.47
C THR A 228 -7.02 15.60 -14.27
N LEU A 229 -5.76 15.70 -13.83
CA LEU A 229 -5.25 15.06 -12.63
C LEU A 229 -5.63 15.79 -11.33
N SER A 230 -5.88 17.09 -11.37
CA SER A 230 -6.41 17.84 -10.21
C SER A 230 -7.89 17.61 -10.00
N SER A 231 -8.64 17.31 -11.04
CA SER A 231 -10.07 16.98 -10.96
C SER A 231 -10.34 15.52 -10.60
N THR A 232 -9.36 14.64 -10.79
CA THR A 232 -9.41 13.24 -10.35
C THR A 232 -8.10 12.92 -9.64
N ASP A 233 -8.09 12.88 -8.31
CA ASP A 233 -6.96 12.39 -7.49
C ASP A 233 -6.45 11.00 -7.95
N LEU A 234 -7.26 10.27 -8.70
CA LEU A 234 -6.94 8.99 -9.35
C LEU A 234 -5.77 9.09 -10.34
N ALA A 235 -5.83 10.02 -11.25
CA ALA A 235 -4.86 10.11 -12.33
C ALA A 235 -3.48 10.61 -11.85
N LYS A 236 -3.41 11.45 -10.79
CA LYS A 236 -2.14 11.81 -10.12
C LYS A 236 -1.40 10.58 -9.59
N SER A 237 -2.14 9.66 -8.99
CA SER A 237 -1.56 8.45 -8.40
C SER A 237 -1.10 7.47 -9.47
N GLU A 238 -1.79 7.35 -10.60
CA GLU A 238 -1.37 6.47 -11.70
C GLU A 238 -0.15 7.03 -12.45
N LEU A 239 -0.07 8.33 -12.69
CA LEU A 239 1.12 8.96 -13.25
C LEU A 239 2.32 8.89 -12.29
N LEU A 240 2.09 8.95 -10.98
CA LEU A 240 3.13 8.70 -9.98
C LEU A 240 3.58 7.23 -9.99
N LEU A 241 2.68 6.29 -10.25
CA LEU A 241 2.97 4.86 -10.38
C LEU A 241 3.71 4.55 -11.68
N ILE A 242 3.26 5.12 -12.80
CA ILE A 242 3.94 5.05 -14.08
C ILE A 242 5.36 5.67 -13.94
N ARG A 243 5.49 6.84 -13.31
CA ARG A 243 6.78 7.48 -13.03
C ARG A 243 7.70 6.64 -12.13
N LYS A 244 7.16 5.93 -11.15
CA LYS A 244 7.94 5.05 -10.26
C LYS A 244 8.34 3.74 -10.92
N SER A 245 7.49 3.13 -11.73
CA SER A 245 7.81 1.87 -12.43
C SER A 245 8.93 2.05 -13.48
N PHE A 246 9.09 3.25 -14.02
CA PHE A 246 10.19 3.55 -14.95
C PHE A 246 11.46 4.10 -14.28
N GLN A 247 11.41 4.47 -13.00
CA GLN A 247 12.63 4.85 -12.23
C GLN A 247 13.34 3.63 -11.60
N SER A 248 12.79 2.43 -11.76
CA SER A 248 13.34 1.17 -11.25
C SER A 248 13.93 0.27 -12.36
N ILE A 249 14.11 0.80 -13.57
CA ILE A 249 14.91 0.25 -14.67
C ILE A 249 16.18 1.10 -14.81
#